data_6dc183685964417fb849ac617712e30e
#
_entry.id   6dc183685964417fb849ac617712e30e
#
_cell.length_a   1.000
_cell.length_b   1.000
_cell.length_c   1.000
_cell.angle_alpha   90.00
_cell.angle_beta   90.00
_cell.angle_gamma   90.00
#
_symmetry.space_group_name_H-M   'P 1'
#
loop_
_entity.id
_entity.type
_entity.pdbx_description
1 polymer ?
#
loop_
_entity_poly.entity_id
_entity_poly.type
_entity_poly.pdbx_seq_one_letter_code
_entity_poly.pdbx_strand_id
1 'polypeptide(L)'
;LAAQPWCSGAVGMMGKSWGGFNCLQTAFLQPPALKAMISVCSTTDRFADDIHYKGGCLLGENFGWGAVMLSYSSRPPDPALRADWREEWLKRLEAEPFLAPRWAGLQERGDYWKHGSVCEDYGRMTVPVLSVSGWADNYMNTSDALVRNCAGPVQAIVGPWVHQYPHTAVPGPQIGFLQLALRWWDRWLKGIDNGAEGDPAYRAYMLHSAPPDASPRHRSGHWVAEAEWPSPRVRREVLHLARTPVGYLSSGDKQGGFSCQIASPQHL
;
A
#
# COMPACT_ATOMS: atom_id res chain seq x y z
N LEU A 1 -10.16 2.41 24.09
CA LEU A 1 -10.05 3.86 23.87
C LEU A 1 -11.43 4.53 23.88
N ALA A 2 -12.39 4.06 23.09
CA ALA A 2 -13.72 4.70 22.93
C ALA A 2 -14.50 4.87 24.23
N ALA A 3 -14.31 3.99 25.22
CA ALA A 3 -14.97 4.06 26.53
C ALA A 3 -14.27 4.99 27.54
N GLN A 4 -13.18 5.63 27.16
CA GLN A 4 -12.44 6.52 28.06
C GLN A 4 -13.17 7.88 28.17
N PRO A 5 -13.19 8.53 29.37
CA PRO A 5 -13.93 9.78 29.57
C PRO A 5 -13.41 10.96 28.77
N TRP A 6 -12.18 10.88 28.27
CA TRP A 6 -11.56 11.88 27.40
C TRP A 6 -11.78 11.60 25.90
N CYS A 7 -12.42 10.50 25.52
CA CYS A 7 -12.67 10.13 24.14
C CYS A 7 -14.12 10.45 23.76
N SER A 8 -14.32 11.00 22.57
CA SER A 8 -15.66 11.26 22.01
C SER A 8 -16.44 10.00 21.63
N GLY A 9 -15.82 8.82 21.72
CA GLY A 9 -16.36 7.56 21.22
C GLY A 9 -16.00 7.28 19.75
N ALA A 10 -15.52 8.27 19.01
CA ALA A 10 -15.04 8.12 17.65
C ALA A 10 -13.53 7.92 17.63
N VAL A 11 -13.08 6.82 17.03
CA VAL A 11 -11.66 6.47 16.93
C VAL A 11 -11.24 6.45 15.47
N GLY A 12 -10.10 7.06 15.16
CA GLY A 12 -9.42 6.98 13.87
C GLY A 12 -8.14 6.18 14.00
N MET A 13 -7.72 5.54 12.92
CA MET A 13 -6.42 4.88 12.84
C MET A 13 -5.61 5.42 11.66
N MET A 14 -4.31 5.64 11.88
CA MET A 14 -3.39 6.01 10.82
C MET A 14 -2.08 5.27 10.99
N GLY A 15 -1.52 4.85 9.87
CA GLY A 15 -0.21 4.26 9.87
C GLY A 15 0.40 4.14 8.49
N LYS A 16 1.71 3.96 8.48
CA LYS A 16 2.50 3.67 7.30
C LYS A 16 3.02 2.24 7.38
N SER A 17 3.12 1.56 6.22
CA SER A 17 3.67 0.21 6.18
C SER A 17 2.86 -0.75 7.05
N TRP A 18 3.48 -1.42 7.98
CA TRP A 18 2.81 -2.26 8.97
C TRP A 18 1.69 -1.54 9.73
N GLY A 19 1.89 -0.25 10.08
CA GLY A 19 0.83 0.57 10.67
C GLY A 19 -0.37 0.76 9.75
N GLY A 20 -0.14 0.88 8.43
CA GLY A 20 -1.19 0.92 7.42
C GLY A 20 -1.91 -0.42 7.28
N PHE A 21 -1.19 -1.54 7.30
CA PHE A 21 -1.80 -2.89 7.34
C PHE A 21 -2.70 -3.06 8.55
N ASN A 22 -2.21 -2.67 9.73
CA ASN A 22 -2.98 -2.78 10.97
C ASN A 22 -4.29 -1.97 10.90
N CYS A 23 -4.28 -0.80 10.24
CA CYS A 23 -5.51 -0.05 10.00
C CYS A 23 -6.52 -0.88 9.20
N LEU A 24 -6.08 -1.44 8.06
CA LEU A 24 -6.94 -2.24 7.19
C LEU A 24 -7.43 -3.52 7.89
N GLN A 25 -6.54 -4.24 8.56
CA GLN A 25 -6.89 -5.47 9.29
C GLN A 25 -7.86 -5.20 10.44
N THR A 26 -7.69 -4.09 11.15
CA THR A 26 -8.62 -3.70 12.22
C THR A 26 -9.98 -3.33 11.64
N ALA A 27 -10.02 -2.59 10.53
CA ALA A 27 -11.28 -2.24 9.87
C ALA A 27 -12.03 -3.48 9.35
N PHE A 28 -11.31 -4.49 8.89
CA PHE A 28 -11.89 -5.77 8.46
C PHE A 28 -12.65 -6.47 9.58
N LEU A 29 -12.28 -6.24 10.85
CA LEU A 29 -13.01 -6.74 12.04
C LEU A 29 -14.21 -5.87 12.42
N GLN A 30 -14.40 -4.72 11.79
CA GLN A 30 -15.53 -3.82 11.95
C GLN A 30 -15.80 -3.37 13.41
N PRO A 31 -14.79 -2.93 14.20
CA PRO A 31 -15.05 -2.44 15.54
C PRO A 31 -15.90 -1.17 15.48
N PRO A 32 -17.01 -1.09 16.25
CA PRO A 32 -18.01 -0.03 16.09
C PRO A 32 -17.49 1.39 16.36
N ALA A 33 -16.42 1.51 17.14
CA ALA A 33 -15.79 2.80 17.44
C ALA A 33 -14.87 3.32 16.33
N LEU A 34 -14.39 2.48 15.42
CA LEU A 34 -13.53 2.89 14.31
C LEU A 34 -14.38 3.60 13.26
N LYS A 35 -14.12 4.89 13.07
CA LYS A 35 -14.92 5.76 12.19
C LYS A 35 -14.23 6.14 10.89
N ALA A 36 -12.91 6.14 10.87
CA ALA A 36 -12.13 6.42 9.66
C ALA A 36 -10.69 5.92 9.80
N MET A 37 -10.00 5.79 8.68
CA MET A 37 -8.58 5.47 8.69
C MET A 37 -7.81 6.19 7.57
N ILE A 38 -6.49 6.32 7.80
CA ILE A 38 -5.51 6.71 6.78
C ILE A 38 -4.47 5.60 6.69
N SER A 39 -4.45 4.91 5.56
CA SER A 39 -3.51 3.82 5.31
C SER A 39 -2.47 4.24 4.26
N VAL A 40 -1.21 4.23 4.65
CA VAL A 40 -0.10 4.71 3.82
C VAL A 40 0.85 3.56 3.54
N CYS A 41 1.19 3.32 2.27
CA CYS A 41 2.18 2.33 1.86
C CYS A 41 1.93 0.96 2.50
N SER A 42 0.77 0.37 2.28
CA SER A 42 0.32 -0.90 2.85
C SER A 42 -0.20 -1.85 1.78
N THR A 43 -0.50 -3.10 2.14
CA THR A 43 -1.10 -4.07 1.22
C THR A 43 -2.50 -4.51 1.66
N THR A 44 -3.29 -4.95 0.69
CA THR A 44 -4.55 -5.66 0.87
C THR A 44 -4.40 -7.18 0.73
N ASP A 45 -3.27 -7.64 0.18
CA ASP A 45 -3.00 -9.05 -0.13
C ASP A 45 -1.60 -9.45 0.32
N ARG A 46 -1.52 -10.18 1.41
CA ARG A 46 -0.25 -10.61 2.02
C ARG A 46 0.53 -11.63 1.19
N PHE A 47 -0.09 -12.23 0.20
CA PHE A 47 0.56 -13.22 -0.66
C PHE A 47 0.96 -12.64 -2.02
N ALA A 48 -0.01 -12.11 -2.77
CA ALA A 48 0.23 -11.77 -4.17
C ALA A 48 0.85 -10.38 -4.38
N ASP A 49 0.73 -9.47 -3.40
CA ASP A 49 1.18 -8.08 -3.54
C ASP A 49 1.77 -7.50 -2.25
N ASP A 50 2.73 -8.20 -1.69
CA ASP A 50 3.45 -7.81 -0.47
C ASP A 50 4.96 -7.97 -0.69
N ILE A 51 5.73 -7.91 0.40
CA ILE A 51 7.17 -8.18 0.43
C ILE A 51 7.49 -9.68 0.32
N HIS A 52 6.52 -10.55 0.51
CA HIS A 52 6.71 -12.01 0.50
C HIS A 52 6.71 -12.57 -0.91
N TYR A 53 5.68 -12.27 -1.66
CA TYR A 53 5.49 -12.71 -3.03
C TYR A 53 4.92 -11.57 -3.86
N LYS A 54 5.30 -11.51 -5.14
CA LYS A 54 4.73 -10.57 -6.10
C LYS A 54 4.62 -11.26 -7.46
N GLY A 55 3.40 -11.29 -8.01
CA GLY A 55 3.15 -12.00 -9.25
C GLY A 55 3.51 -13.49 -9.21
N GLY A 56 3.43 -14.13 -8.03
CA GLY A 56 3.79 -15.55 -7.82
C GLY A 56 5.29 -15.79 -7.57
N CYS A 57 6.13 -14.76 -7.63
CA CYS A 57 7.57 -14.89 -7.37
C CYS A 57 7.88 -14.63 -5.89
N LEU A 58 8.66 -15.53 -5.29
CA LEU A 58 9.24 -15.34 -3.96
C LEU A 58 10.25 -14.17 -4.01
N LEU A 59 10.07 -13.18 -3.15
CA LEU A 59 10.94 -12.00 -3.10
C LEU A 59 12.09 -12.18 -2.09
N GLY A 60 13.23 -11.56 -2.40
CA GLY A 60 14.41 -11.53 -1.53
C GLY A 60 14.14 -10.84 -0.19
N GLU A 61 13.20 -9.92 -0.14
CA GLU A 61 12.75 -9.21 1.06
C GLU A 61 12.22 -10.14 2.15
N ASN A 62 11.75 -11.34 1.82
CA ASN A 62 11.35 -12.34 2.82
C ASN A 62 12.46 -12.61 3.84
N PHE A 63 13.68 -12.83 3.36
CA PHE A 63 14.82 -13.09 4.24
C PHE A 63 15.22 -11.83 5.00
N GLY A 64 15.38 -10.70 4.30
CA GLY A 64 15.77 -9.43 4.89
C GLY A 64 14.79 -8.97 5.97
N TRP A 65 13.48 -9.06 5.68
CA TRP A 65 12.45 -8.69 6.64
C TRP A 65 12.37 -9.66 7.82
N GLY A 66 12.54 -10.97 7.59
CA GLY A 66 12.64 -11.97 8.66
C GLY A 66 13.80 -11.68 9.61
N ALA A 67 14.95 -11.28 9.10
CA ALA A 67 16.11 -10.88 9.90
C ALA A 67 15.86 -9.58 10.69
N VAL A 68 15.20 -8.60 10.07
CA VAL A 68 14.78 -7.37 10.76
C VAL A 68 13.81 -7.68 11.90
N MET A 69 12.82 -8.53 11.67
CA MET A 69 11.85 -8.94 12.70
C MET A 69 12.53 -9.64 13.86
N LEU A 70 13.42 -10.59 13.58
CA LEU A 70 14.22 -11.26 14.61
C LEU A 70 15.02 -10.24 15.43
N SER A 71 15.65 -9.27 14.76
CA SER A 71 16.41 -8.20 15.42
C SER A 71 15.56 -7.32 16.34
N TYR A 72 14.30 -7.06 15.98
CA TYR A 72 13.41 -6.26 16.81
C TYR A 72 12.79 -7.04 17.96
N SER A 73 12.28 -8.23 17.70
CA SER A 73 11.55 -9.04 18.67
C SER A 73 12.47 -9.69 19.70
N SER A 74 13.74 -9.93 19.35
CA SER A 74 14.76 -10.47 20.28
C SER A 74 15.34 -9.44 21.28
N ARG A 75 14.91 -8.17 21.23
CA ARG A 75 15.40 -7.15 22.15
C ARG A 75 14.91 -7.36 23.58
N PRO A 76 15.76 -7.03 24.60
CA PRO A 76 15.30 -7.06 25.98
C PRO A 76 14.24 -5.98 26.24
N PRO A 77 13.33 -6.21 27.18
CA PRO A 77 12.54 -5.13 27.79
C PRO A 77 13.44 -4.08 28.42
N ASP A 78 12.95 -2.84 28.52
CA ASP A 78 13.68 -1.76 29.17
C ASP A 78 13.82 -2.04 30.66
N PRO A 79 15.05 -2.18 31.19
CA PRO A 79 15.29 -2.42 32.63
C PRO A 79 14.80 -1.28 33.54
N ALA A 80 14.65 -0.07 33.01
CA ALA A 80 14.08 1.05 33.78
C ALA A 80 12.57 0.92 34.00
N LEU A 81 11.88 0.16 33.15
CA LEU A 81 10.43 -0.03 33.19
C LEU A 81 10.02 -1.37 33.80
N ARG A 82 10.92 -2.36 33.83
CA ARG A 82 10.63 -3.71 34.31
C ARG A 82 11.79 -4.30 35.15
N ALA A 83 11.52 -4.61 36.39
CA ALA A 83 12.50 -5.26 37.26
C ALA A 83 12.83 -6.70 36.83
N ASP A 84 11.85 -7.39 36.24
CA ASP A 84 11.95 -8.77 35.74
C ASP A 84 12.42 -8.86 34.27
N TRP A 85 13.05 -7.81 33.75
CA TRP A 85 13.41 -7.70 32.34
C TRP A 85 14.24 -8.87 31.79
N ARG A 86 15.12 -9.48 32.60
CA ARG A 86 15.95 -10.62 32.19
C ARG A 86 15.12 -11.88 31.98
N GLU A 87 14.22 -12.17 32.92
CA GLU A 87 13.34 -13.33 32.83
C GLU A 87 12.41 -13.23 31.63
N GLU A 88 11.80 -12.07 31.45
CA GLU A 88 10.94 -11.81 30.30
C GLU A 88 11.69 -11.83 28.96
N TRP A 89 12.94 -11.37 28.97
CA TRP A 89 13.78 -11.47 27.77
C TRP A 89 14.10 -12.92 27.41
N LEU A 90 14.51 -13.74 28.37
CA LEU A 90 14.78 -15.16 28.14
C LEU A 90 13.54 -15.91 27.62
N LYS A 91 12.38 -15.70 28.24
CA LYS A 91 11.10 -16.24 27.75
C LYS A 91 10.82 -15.82 26.31
N ARG A 92 11.09 -14.56 25.98
CA ARG A 92 10.90 -14.05 24.63
C ARG A 92 11.85 -14.72 23.62
N LEU A 93 13.12 -14.86 23.98
CA LEU A 93 14.11 -15.52 23.11
C LEU A 93 13.78 -17.00 22.88
N GLU A 94 13.29 -17.71 23.92
CA GLU A 94 12.86 -19.11 23.80
C GLU A 94 11.63 -19.27 22.90
N ALA A 95 10.73 -18.29 22.94
CA ALA A 95 9.47 -18.28 22.15
C ALA A 95 9.63 -17.63 20.77
N GLU A 96 10.79 -17.10 20.44
CA GLU A 96 11.02 -16.29 19.24
C GLU A 96 10.81 -17.15 17.96
N PRO A 97 9.85 -16.78 17.09
CA PRO A 97 9.62 -17.52 15.87
C PRO A 97 10.69 -17.21 14.81
N PHE A 98 11.22 -18.25 14.19
CA PHE A 98 12.11 -18.06 13.05
C PHE A 98 11.28 -17.88 11.76
N LEU A 99 10.97 -16.63 11.43
CA LEU A 99 9.98 -16.30 10.40
C LEU A 99 10.45 -16.54 8.97
N ALA A 100 11.72 -16.31 8.65
CA ALA A 100 12.21 -16.39 7.29
C ALA A 100 12.04 -17.79 6.66
N PRO A 101 12.44 -18.90 7.29
CA PRO A 101 12.19 -20.25 6.76
C PRO A 101 10.69 -20.57 6.68
N ARG A 102 9.90 -20.10 7.67
CA ARG A 102 8.46 -20.32 7.67
C ARG A 102 7.81 -19.66 6.46
N TRP A 103 8.13 -18.40 6.18
CA TRP A 103 7.59 -17.68 5.03
C TRP A 103 8.05 -18.29 3.70
N ALA A 104 9.33 -18.65 3.59
CA ALA A 104 9.86 -19.28 2.39
C ALA A 104 9.24 -20.66 2.09
N GLY A 105 8.81 -21.39 3.13
CA GLY A 105 8.13 -22.67 2.99
C GLY A 105 6.66 -22.57 2.61
N LEU A 106 6.03 -21.42 2.79
CA LEU A 106 4.60 -21.19 2.52
C LEU A 106 4.38 -20.60 1.12
N GLN A 107 4.70 -21.36 0.08
CA GLN A 107 4.74 -20.93 -1.31
C GLN A 107 3.37 -20.93 -2.02
N GLU A 108 2.32 -21.32 -1.33
CA GLU A 108 0.96 -21.34 -1.85
C GLU A 108 0.04 -20.41 -1.04
N ARG A 109 -1.00 -19.88 -1.68
CA ARG A 109 -2.02 -19.05 -1.04
C ARG A 109 -2.89 -19.89 -0.11
N GLY A 110 -2.36 -20.24 1.05
CA GLY A 110 -3.07 -20.93 2.13
C GLY A 110 -3.62 -20.00 3.20
N ASP A 111 -4.20 -20.56 4.26
CA ASP A 111 -4.87 -19.83 5.34
C ASP A 111 -3.93 -18.87 6.07
N TYR A 112 -2.64 -19.17 6.13
CA TYR A 112 -1.64 -18.28 6.71
C TYR A 112 -1.59 -16.91 6.00
N TRP A 113 -1.66 -16.91 4.67
CA TRP A 113 -1.61 -15.68 3.87
C TRP A 113 -2.97 -15.00 3.73
N LYS A 114 -4.05 -15.77 3.77
CA LYS A 114 -5.42 -15.22 3.81
C LYS A 114 -5.67 -14.46 5.10
N HIS A 115 -5.16 -14.96 6.22
CA HIS A 115 -5.25 -14.26 7.50
C HIS A 115 -4.58 -12.88 7.40
N GLY A 116 -5.35 -11.83 7.65
CA GLY A 116 -4.91 -10.44 7.55
C GLY A 116 -4.88 -9.87 6.12
N SER A 117 -5.24 -10.64 5.09
CA SER A 117 -5.44 -10.15 3.73
C SER A 117 -6.87 -9.69 3.55
N VAL A 118 -7.11 -8.37 3.51
CA VAL A 118 -8.46 -7.81 3.39
C VAL A 118 -9.08 -8.02 2.01
N CYS A 119 -8.27 -8.40 1.02
CA CYS A 119 -8.74 -8.79 -0.31
C CYS A 119 -9.60 -10.07 -0.31
N GLU A 120 -9.62 -10.83 0.78
CA GLU A 120 -10.51 -12.00 0.91
C GLU A 120 -11.98 -11.60 0.96
N ASP A 121 -12.28 -10.40 1.50
CA ASP A 121 -13.66 -9.87 1.54
C ASP A 121 -13.63 -8.33 1.68
N TYR A 122 -13.52 -7.63 0.58
CA TYR A 122 -13.58 -6.15 0.57
C TYR A 122 -14.95 -5.60 1.00
N GLY A 123 -16.02 -6.43 0.97
CA GLY A 123 -17.35 -6.05 1.45
C GLY A 123 -17.38 -5.70 2.95
N ARG A 124 -16.41 -6.21 3.71
CA ARG A 124 -16.25 -5.88 5.13
C ARG A 124 -15.57 -4.52 5.37
N MET A 125 -14.96 -3.95 4.34
CA MET A 125 -14.29 -2.65 4.42
C MET A 125 -15.30 -1.52 4.26
N THR A 126 -16.07 -1.25 5.32
CA THR A 126 -17.14 -0.25 5.33
C THR A 126 -16.73 1.11 5.92
N VAL A 127 -15.61 1.13 6.64
CA VAL A 127 -15.06 2.35 7.26
C VAL A 127 -14.38 3.22 6.19
N PRO A 128 -14.59 4.55 6.20
CA PRO A 128 -13.91 5.47 5.29
C PRO A 128 -12.38 5.33 5.32
N VAL A 129 -11.76 5.23 4.15
CA VAL A 129 -10.32 5.04 3.96
C VAL A 129 -9.73 6.15 3.11
N LEU A 130 -8.73 6.85 3.63
CA LEU A 130 -7.79 7.63 2.82
C LEU A 130 -6.55 6.74 2.56
N SER A 131 -6.43 6.23 1.34
CA SER A 131 -5.32 5.37 0.92
C SER A 131 -4.24 6.20 0.21
N VAL A 132 -3.00 6.02 0.64
CA VAL A 132 -1.87 6.76 0.08
C VAL A 132 -0.77 5.80 -0.31
N SER A 133 -0.31 5.87 -1.56
CA SER A 133 0.76 5.04 -2.12
C SER A 133 1.75 5.86 -2.94
N GLY A 134 2.85 5.25 -3.33
CA GLY A 134 3.84 5.85 -4.21
C GLY A 134 4.21 4.94 -5.37
N TRP A 135 4.46 5.50 -6.56
CA TRP A 135 4.90 4.73 -7.73
C TRP A 135 6.26 4.03 -7.54
N ALA A 136 7.08 4.54 -6.63
CA ALA A 136 8.39 3.96 -6.28
C ALA A 136 8.35 3.15 -4.98
N ASP A 137 7.15 2.69 -4.57
CA ASP A 137 6.92 1.84 -3.40
C ASP A 137 6.49 0.44 -3.85
N ASN A 138 6.83 -0.56 -3.06
CA ASN A 138 6.38 -1.95 -3.28
C ASN A 138 4.85 -2.08 -3.22
N TYR A 139 4.16 -1.21 -2.51
CA TYR A 139 2.71 -1.27 -2.25
C TYR A 139 1.88 -0.38 -3.18
N MET A 140 2.38 -0.08 -4.38
CA MET A 140 1.73 0.84 -5.33
C MET A 140 0.31 0.41 -5.75
N ASN A 141 -0.01 -0.88 -5.73
CA ASN A 141 -1.29 -1.41 -6.22
C ASN A 141 -2.44 -1.28 -5.21
N THR A 142 -2.13 -1.05 -3.94
CA THR A 142 -3.13 -1.09 -2.86
C THR A 142 -4.19 -0.01 -2.99
N SER A 143 -3.81 1.19 -3.37
CA SER A 143 -4.74 2.30 -3.54
C SER A 143 -5.78 2.03 -4.63
N ASP A 144 -5.37 1.43 -5.75
CA ASP A 144 -6.27 0.97 -6.80
C ASP A 144 -7.20 -0.14 -6.29
N ALA A 145 -6.65 -1.13 -5.61
CA ALA A 145 -7.42 -2.27 -5.09
C ALA A 145 -8.50 -1.83 -4.09
N LEU A 146 -8.18 -0.92 -3.17
CA LEU A 146 -9.11 -0.42 -2.18
C LEU A 146 -10.24 0.40 -2.82
N VAL A 147 -9.91 1.35 -3.70
CA VAL A 147 -10.93 2.23 -4.28
C VAL A 147 -11.90 1.49 -5.22
N ARG A 148 -11.43 0.39 -5.84
CA ARG A 148 -12.28 -0.43 -6.72
C ARG A 148 -13.23 -1.34 -5.97
N ASN A 149 -12.85 -1.82 -4.80
CA ASN A 149 -13.48 -3.02 -4.25
C ASN A 149 -14.11 -2.81 -2.87
N CYS A 150 -13.69 -1.81 -2.08
CA CYS A 150 -14.28 -1.59 -0.75
C CYS A 150 -15.73 -1.16 -0.82
N ALA A 151 -16.53 -1.63 0.14
CA ALA A 151 -17.92 -1.24 0.28
C ALA A 151 -18.11 0.19 0.84
N GLY A 152 -17.16 0.65 1.65
CA GLY A 152 -17.15 2.00 2.23
C GLY A 152 -16.47 3.04 1.34
N PRO A 153 -16.55 4.32 1.71
CA PRO A 153 -15.91 5.39 0.96
C PRO A 153 -14.38 5.25 0.95
N VAL A 154 -13.77 5.32 -0.22
CA VAL A 154 -12.31 5.32 -0.36
C VAL A 154 -11.87 6.49 -1.22
N GLN A 155 -10.86 7.20 -0.75
CA GLN A 155 -10.11 8.16 -1.55
C GLN A 155 -8.66 7.72 -1.65
N ALA A 156 -8.11 7.75 -2.85
CA ALA A 156 -6.75 7.30 -3.13
C ALA A 156 -5.88 8.46 -3.62
N ILE A 157 -4.62 8.48 -3.14
CA ILE A 157 -3.59 9.42 -3.60
C ILE A 157 -2.33 8.63 -3.92
N VAL A 158 -1.89 8.66 -5.17
CA VAL A 158 -0.67 8.00 -5.62
C VAL A 158 0.29 9.03 -6.19
N GLY A 159 1.40 9.23 -5.48
CA GLY A 159 2.44 10.18 -5.89
C GLY A 159 3.70 9.50 -6.42
N PRO A 160 4.74 10.26 -6.76
CA PRO A 160 6.01 9.71 -7.27
C PRO A 160 6.87 9.04 -6.20
N TRP A 161 6.40 8.98 -4.98
CA TRP A 161 7.11 8.71 -3.74
C TRP A 161 7.61 7.27 -3.60
N VAL A 162 8.68 7.13 -2.79
CA VAL A 162 9.08 5.86 -2.18
C VAL A 162 8.24 5.59 -0.92
N HIS A 163 8.62 4.59 -0.14
CA HIS A 163 7.97 4.15 1.11
C HIS A 163 8.02 5.20 2.24
N GLN A 164 7.41 6.36 2.03
CA GLN A 164 7.43 7.50 2.96
C GLN A 164 6.09 8.24 3.01
N TYR A 165 5.88 9.03 4.08
CA TYR A 165 4.76 9.97 4.13
C TYR A 165 4.91 11.09 3.09
N PRO A 166 3.85 11.49 2.38
CA PRO A 166 3.92 12.40 1.23
C PRO A 166 4.53 13.77 1.47
N HIS A 167 4.48 14.29 2.70
CA HIS A 167 5.04 15.61 3.04
C HIS A 167 6.56 15.60 3.22
N THR A 168 7.17 14.42 3.34
CA THR A 168 8.62 14.24 3.48
C THR A 168 9.21 13.33 2.41
N ALA A 169 8.35 12.75 1.55
CA ALA A 169 8.77 11.72 0.60
C ALA A 169 9.66 12.26 -0.52
N VAL A 170 10.56 11.40 -0.96
CA VAL A 170 11.39 11.56 -2.15
C VAL A 170 11.05 10.38 -3.09
N PRO A 171 11.09 10.56 -4.42
CA PRO A 171 11.20 11.85 -5.11
C PRO A 171 9.97 12.74 -4.90
N GLY A 172 10.19 14.07 -4.97
CA GLY A 172 9.09 15.03 -5.03
C GLY A 172 8.31 14.99 -6.35
N PRO A 173 7.19 15.73 -6.43
CA PRO A 173 6.75 16.75 -5.48
C PRO A 173 6.14 16.19 -4.20
N GLN A 174 6.45 16.80 -3.07
CA GLN A 174 5.71 16.60 -1.83
C GLN A 174 4.36 17.29 -1.90
N ILE A 175 3.44 16.90 -1.00
CA ILE A 175 2.13 17.53 -0.85
C ILE A 175 1.85 17.90 0.60
N GLY A 176 0.88 18.77 0.84
CA GLY A 176 0.37 19.13 2.17
C GLY A 176 -0.39 17.97 2.83
N PHE A 177 0.27 16.83 3.06
CA PHE A 177 -0.37 15.62 3.59
C PHE A 177 -0.98 15.83 4.98
N LEU A 178 -0.33 16.59 5.85
CA LEU A 178 -0.85 16.84 7.20
C LEU A 178 -2.14 17.63 7.18
N GLN A 179 -2.28 18.59 6.26
CA GLN A 179 -3.50 19.36 6.06
C GLN A 179 -4.63 18.47 5.50
N LEU A 180 -4.31 17.57 4.56
CA LEU A 180 -5.28 16.58 4.07
C LEU A 180 -5.73 15.63 5.18
N ALA A 181 -4.79 15.15 5.99
CA ALA A 181 -5.10 14.28 7.12
C ALA A 181 -5.97 14.98 8.16
N LEU A 182 -5.67 16.23 8.50
CA LEU A 182 -6.49 17.02 9.42
C LEU A 182 -7.92 17.20 8.88
N ARG A 183 -8.05 17.59 7.61
CA ARG A 183 -9.35 17.73 6.95
C ARG A 183 -10.14 16.42 6.94
N TRP A 184 -9.46 15.27 6.72
CA TRP A 184 -10.04 13.94 6.80
C TRP A 184 -10.57 13.63 8.19
N TRP A 185 -9.79 13.88 9.25
CA TRP A 185 -10.17 13.67 10.64
C TRP A 185 -11.30 14.58 11.08
N ASP A 186 -11.29 15.83 10.68
CA ASP A 186 -12.37 16.79 10.99
C ASP A 186 -13.69 16.31 10.42
N ARG A 187 -13.70 15.79 9.21
CA ARG A 187 -14.92 15.25 8.59
C ARG A 187 -15.40 13.99 9.32
N TRP A 188 -14.54 12.99 9.47
CA TRP A 188 -14.98 11.65 9.86
C TRP A 188 -15.02 11.40 11.37
N LEU A 189 -14.24 12.12 12.17
CA LEU A 189 -14.21 11.97 13.63
C LEU A 189 -15.01 13.04 14.35
N LYS A 190 -15.13 14.25 13.77
CA LYS A 190 -15.85 15.39 14.38
C LYS A 190 -17.15 15.72 13.69
N GLY A 191 -17.42 15.16 12.53
CA GLY A 191 -18.63 15.44 11.75
C GLY A 191 -18.67 16.84 11.12
N ILE A 192 -17.50 17.50 10.99
CA ILE A 192 -17.44 18.84 10.39
C ILE A 192 -17.69 18.72 8.89
N ASP A 193 -18.67 19.43 8.38
CA ASP A 193 -18.91 19.54 6.95
C ASP A 193 -17.84 20.46 6.32
N ASN A 194 -16.84 19.85 5.72
CA ASN A 194 -15.70 20.51 5.08
C ASN A 194 -15.49 20.05 3.63
N GLY A 195 -16.45 19.32 3.08
CA GLY A 195 -16.45 18.82 1.71
C GLY A 195 -15.42 17.73 1.41
N ALA A 196 -14.83 17.09 2.44
CA ALA A 196 -13.80 16.07 2.22
C ALA A 196 -14.35 14.84 1.49
N GLU A 197 -15.61 14.47 1.70
CA GLU A 197 -16.24 13.36 0.98
C GLU A 197 -16.44 13.61 -0.51
N GLY A 198 -16.46 14.87 -0.94
CA GLY A 198 -16.58 15.27 -2.34
C GLY A 198 -15.25 15.33 -3.09
N ASP A 199 -14.14 15.04 -2.44
CA ASP A 199 -12.84 14.96 -3.11
C ASP A 199 -12.81 13.82 -4.12
N PRO A 200 -11.99 13.93 -5.21
CA PRO A 200 -11.86 12.87 -6.20
C PRO A 200 -11.52 11.51 -5.58
N ALA A 201 -12.18 10.46 -6.06
CA ALA A 201 -11.96 9.10 -5.59
C ALA A 201 -10.52 8.64 -5.84
N TYR A 202 -9.91 9.07 -6.93
CA TYR A 202 -8.53 8.71 -7.27
C TYR A 202 -7.73 9.90 -7.76
N ARG A 203 -6.61 10.18 -7.13
CA ARG A 203 -5.65 11.21 -7.52
C ARG A 203 -4.30 10.56 -7.78
N ALA A 204 -3.75 10.72 -8.97
CA ALA A 204 -2.47 10.13 -9.35
C ALA A 204 -1.53 11.18 -9.95
N TYR A 205 -0.26 11.10 -9.59
CA TYR A 205 0.79 11.86 -10.23
C TYR A 205 1.31 11.11 -11.44
N MET A 206 0.96 11.56 -12.63
CA MET A 206 1.41 10.98 -13.89
C MET A 206 2.83 11.40 -14.18
N LEU A 207 3.75 10.41 -14.21
CA LEU A 207 5.17 10.65 -14.44
C LEU A 207 5.44 10.92 -15.93
N HIS A 208 6.22 11.94 -16.21
CA HIS A 208 6.80 12.11 -17.54
C HIS A 208 8.01 11.20 -17.70
N SER A 209 8.33 10.85 -18.96
CA SER A 209 9.55 10.13 -19.30
C SER A 209 10.77 10.93 -18.85
N ALA A 210 11.75 10.26 -18.29
CA ALA A 210 13.00 10.86 -17.84
C ALA A 210 14.13 9.84 -18.02
N PRO A 211 15.38 10.30 -18.21
CA PRO A 211 16.54 9.42 -18.18
C PRO A 211 16.59 8.62 -16.86
N PRO A 212 17.15 7.40 -16.87
CA PRO A 212 17.36 6.63 -15.66
C PRO A 212 18.20 7.40 -14.64
N ASP A 213 17.71 7.42 -13.40
CA ASP A 213 18.41 7.99 -12.25
C ASP A 213 18.18 7.06 -11.05
N ALA A 214 19.24 6.62 -10.41
CA ALA A 214 19.19 5.69 -9.29
C ALA A 214 18.63 6.34 -8.00
N SER A 215 18.70 7.67 -7.89
CA SER A 215 18.28 8.40 -6.69
C SER A 215 17.64 9.75 -7.02
N PRO A 216 16.54 9.76 -7.78
CA PRO A 216 15.91 11.00 -8.19
C PRO A 216 15.35 11.75 -6.99
N ARG A 217 15.67 13.02 -6.85
CA ARG A 217 15.10 13.88 -5.81
C ARG A 217 13.74 14.46 -6.18
N HIS A 218 13.44 14.52 -7.46
CA HIS A 218 12.19 15.00 -8.03
C HIS A 218 11.89 14.28 -9.34
N ARG A 219 10.62 14.00 -9.58
CA ARG A 219 10.14 13.44 -10.86
C ARG A 219 9.22 14.46 -11.51
N SER A 220 9.47 14.76 -12.76
CA SER A 220 8.57 15.59 -13.55
C SER A 220 7.27 14.85 -13.89
N GLY A 221 6.16 15.57 -13.91
CA GLY A 221 4.84 15.00 -14.15
C GLY A 221 3.72 16.00 -13.89
N HIS A 222 2.50 15.50 -13.82
CA HIS A 222 1.33 16.30 -13.48
C HIS A 222 0.30 15.48 -12.71
N TRP A 223 -0.55 16.13 -11.93
CA TRP A 223 -1.63 15.47 -11.21
C TRP A 223 -2.84 15.25 -12.10
N VAL A 224 -3.42 14.06 -12.00
CA VAL A 224 -4.71 13.69 -12.57
C VAL A 224 -5.66 13.35 -11.43
N ALA A 225 -6.92 13.75 -11.59
CA ALA A 225 -7.98 13.49 -10.63
C ALA A 225 -9.18 12.86 -11.33
N GLU A 226 -9.70 11.78 -10.75
CA GLU A 226 -10.87 11.06 -11.21
C GLU A 226 -11.95 11.08 -10.13
N ALA A 227 -13.15 11.56 -10.48
CA ALA A 227 -14.29 11.61 -9.55
C ALA A 227 -14.74 10.22 -9.11
N GLU A 228 -14.62 9.24 -10.00
CA GLU A 228 -14.92 7.83 -9.76
C GLU A 228 -13.79 6.92 -10.27
N TRP A 229 -13.68 5.72 -9.72
CA TRP A 229 -12.66 4.75 -10.13
C TRP A 229 -13.24 3.32 -10.15
N PRO A 230 -13.08 2.52 -11.23
CA PRO A 230 -12.36 2.86 -12.46
C PRO A 230 -12.95 4.05 -13.20
N SER A 231 -12.09 4.90 -13.73
CA SER A 231 -12.54 6.05 -14.52
C SER A 231 -13.19 5.58 -15.83
N PRO A 232 -14.34 6.16 -16.24
CA PRO A 232 -14.97 5.86 -17.52
C PRO A 232 -14.12 6.30 -18.71
N ARG A 233 -13.12 7.16 -18.48
CA ARG A 233 -12.17 7.60 -19.50
C ARG A 233 -11.08 6.57 -19.79
N VAL A 234 -10.90 5.56 -18.91
CA VAL A 234 -9.90 4.50 -19.08
C VAL A 234 -10.52 3.32 -19.81
N ARG A 235 -9.98 2.99 -20.98
CA ARG A 235 -10.33 1.79 -21.74
C ARG A 235 -9.28 0.71 -21.52
N ARG A 236 -9.75 -0.50 -21.22
CA ARG A 236 -8.88 -1.66 -21.15
C ARG A 236 -8.68 -2.24 -22.54
N GLU A 237 -7.44 -2.29 -23.01
CA GLU A 237 -7.05 -3.01 -24.20
C GLU A 237 -6.26 -4.26 -23.82
N VAL A 238 -6.54 -5.37 -24.49
CA VAL A 238 -5.82 -6.64 -24.30
C VAL A 238 -4.99 -6.89 -25.56
N LEU A 239 -3.68 -6.81 -25.41
CA LEU A 239 -2.74 -7.14 -26.47
C LEU A 239 -2.26 -8.58 -26.27
N HIS A 240 -2.51 -9.44 -27.24
CA HIS A 240 -2.02 -10.81 -27.22
C HIS A 240 -0.59 -10.85 -27.75
N LEU A 241 0.32 -11.44 -26.95
CA LEU A 241 1.68 -11.69 -27.42
C LEU A 241 1.66 -12.77 -28.50
N ALA A 242 2.13 -12.42 -29.69
CA ALA A 242 2.26 -13.33 -30.80
C ALA A 242 3.72 -13.36 -31.28
N ARG A 243 4.15 -14.53 -31.79
CA ARG A 243 5.42 -14.64 -32.48
C ARG A 243 5.27 -14.03 -33.86
N THR A 244 5.66 -12.76 -34.03
CA THR A 244 5.71 -12.14 -35.36
C THR A 244 7.09 -12.34 -35.98
N PRO A 245 7.18 -12.58 -37.29
CA PRO A 245 8.45 -12.42 -37.97
C PRO A 245 8.90 -10.98 -37.85
N VAL A 246 10.10 -10.78 -37.33
CA VAL A 246 10.64 -9.47 -37.00
C VAL A 246 10.89 -8.68 -38.30
N GLY A 247 9.97 -7.81 -38.65
CA GLY A 247 10.13 -6.86 -39.75
C GLY A 247 10.58 -5.46 -39.35
N TYR A 248 10.75 -5.15 -38.04
CA TYR A 248 10.98 -3.78 -37.57
C TYR A 248 12.02 -3.63 -36.45
N LEU A 249 12.77 -4.64 -36.13
CA LEU A 249 13.99 -4.48 -35.33
C LEU A 249 15.16 -4.38 -36.32
N SER A 250 16.00 -3.40 -36.08
CA SER A 250 17.13 -2.99 -36.89
C SER A 250 17.82 -4.13 -37.66
N SER A 251 18.36 -3.81 -38.82
CA SER A 251 18.99 -4.65 -39.85
C SER A 251 20.09 -5.64 -39.38
N GLY A 252 20.04 -6.18 -38.19
CA GLY A 252 21.07 -7.06 -37.63
C GLY A 252 20.60 -8.39 -37.03
N ASP A 253 19.36 -8.50 -36.57
CA ASP A 253 18.91 -9.68 -35.82
C ASP A 253 17.94 -10.55 -36.60
N LYS A 254 18.42 -11.71 -37.04
CA LYS A 254 17.65 -12.72 -37.75
C LYS A 254 17.02 -13.77 -36.81
N GLN A 255 16.91 -13.53 -35.51
CA GLN A 255 16.26 -14.45 -34.57
C GLN A 255 14.97 -13.87 -34.02
N GLY A 256 13.90 -14.65 -34.06
CA GLY A 256 12.55 -14.24 -33.72
C GLY A 256 12.46 -13.62 -32.33
N GLY A 257 12.03 -12.36 -32.26
CA GLY A 257 11.74 -11.62 -31.05
C GLY A 257 10.22 -11.45 -30.86
N PHE A 258 9.83 -11.07 -29.65
CA PHE A 258 8.47 -10.61 -29.36
C PHE A 258 8.38 -9.12 -29.68
N SER A 259 7.43 -8.72 -30.49
CA SER A 259 7.09 -7.30 -30.66
C SER A 259 5.79 -6.99 -29.92
N CYS A 260 5.79 -5.96 -29.11
CA CYS A 260 4.58 -5.35 -28.59
C CYS A 260 4.28 -4.14 -29.47
N GLN A 261 3.24 -4.19 -30.30
CA GLN A 261 2.72 -2.99 -30.94
C GLN A 261 1.83 -2.27 -29.94
N ILE A 262 2.35 -1.19 -29.39
CA ILE A 262 1.51 -0.19 -28.74
C ILE A 262 0.90 0.63 -29.86
N ALA A 263 -0.39 0.46 -30.10
CA ALA A 263 -1.11 1.37 -30.99
C ALA A 263 -0.92 2.80 -30.45
N SER A 264 -0.40 3.67 -31.30
CA SER A 264 -0.26 5.09 -30.98
C SER A 264 -1.63 5.64 -30.57
N PRO A 265 -1.76 6.36 -29.47
CA PRO A 265 -3.01 7.02 -29.12
C PRO A 265 -3.23 8.15 -30.13
N GLN A 266 -3.96 7.86 -31.17
CA GLN A 266 -4.61 8.91 -31.92
C GLN A 266 -5.87 9.27 -31.14
N HIS A 267 -5.90 10.47 -30.59
CA HIS A 267 -6.95 11.09 -29.81
C HIS A 267 -6.96 10.78 -28.29
N LEU A 268 -6.08 11.48 -27.57
CA LEU A 268 -6.39 12.00 -26.25
C LEU A 268 -6.71 13.49 -26.37
#